data_4ea068a9b2a7c8bfb8fb203838920bb5
#
_entry.id   4ea068a9b2a7c8bfb8fb203838920bb5
#
_cell.length_a   1.000
_cell.length_b   1.000
_cell.length_c   1.000
_cell.angle_alpha   90.00
_cell.angle_beta   90.00
_cell.angle_gamma   90.00
#
_symmetry.space_group_name_H-M   'P 1'
#
loop_
_entity.id
_entity.type
_entity.pdbx_description
1 polymer ?
#
loop_
_entity_poly.entity_id
_entity_poly.type
_entity_poly.pdbx_seq_one_letter_code
_entity_poly.pdbx_strand_id
1 'polypeptide(L)'
;MAETVISFTTVEYPDEASMERARDVFKDEMGALADKLRPLGMTRFHSSRLFLPEGKFLVGNWLEYRDMAAFEACDKVWQEQGEIFAEKYGHLFEGVTVTPHRGQVTDDYS
;
A
#
# COMPACT_ATOMS: atom_id res chain seq x y z
N MET A 1 -3.69 -7.88 25.11
CA MET A 1 -2.80 -7.98 23.95
C MET A 1 -3.15 -6.91 22.95
N ALA A 2 -2.14 -6.33 22.32
CA ALA A 2 -2.36 -5.37 21.28
C ALA A 2 -2.93 -6.05 20.03
N GLU A 3 -3.94 -5.46 19.42
CA GLU A 3 -4.57 -6.00 18.22
C GLU A 3 -3.79 -5.58 16.98
N THR A 4 -3.64 -6.51 16.04
CA THR A 4 -3.04 -6.25 14.75
C THR A 4 -3.89 -5.24 13.97
N VAL A 5 -3.23 -4.24 13.39
CA VAL A 5 -3.87 -3.27 12.52
C VAL A 5 -3.56 -3.65 11.07
N ILE A 6 -4.55 -3.54 10.20
CA ILE A 6 -4.36 -3.79 8.77
C ILE A 6 -4.64 -2.53 7.97
N SER A 7 -3.97 -2.42 6.84
CA SER A 7 -4.27 -1.41 5.83
C SER A 7 -4.39 -2.13 4.49
N PHE A 8 -5.50 -1.94 3.80
CA PHE A 8 -5.70 -2.46 2.45
C PHE A 8 -6.08 -1.31 1.53
N THR A 9 -5.21 -1.01 0.59
CA THR A 9 -5.41 0.09 -0.35
C THR A 9 -5.52 -0.48 -1.75
N THR A 10 -6.59 -0.15 -2.45
CA THR A 10 -6.73 -0.48 -3.85
C THR A 10 -6.33 0.72 -4.71
N VAL A 11 -5.66 0.43 -5.81
CA VAL A 11 -5.23 1.44 -6.77
C VAL A 11 -5.76 1.01 -8.14
N GLU A 12 -6.68 1.80 -8.68
CA GLU A 12 -7.27 1.53 -9.99
C GLU A 12 -6.61 2.40 -11.04
N TYR A 13 -6.09 1.76 -12.10
CA TYR A 13 -5.43 2.41 -13.22
C TYR A 13 -6.39 2.51 -14.41
N PRO A 14 -6.23 3.52 -15.28
CA PRO A 14 -7.09 3.68 -16.45
C PRO A 14 -6.89 2.59 -17.50
N ASP A 15 -5.70 1.98 -17.55
CA ASP A 15 -5.38 0.91 -18.50
C ASP A 15 -4.23 0.04 -17.99
N GLU A 16 -4.01 -1.09 -18.66
CA GLU A 16 -2.98 -2.04 -18.28
C GLU A 16 -1.57 -1.46 -18.41
N ALA A 17 -1.32 -0.68 -19.46
CA ALA A 17 -0.01 -0.08 -19.68
C ALA A 17 0.39 0.86 -18.54
N SER A 18 -0.55 1.66 -18.04
CA SER A 18 -0.33 2.54 -16.88
C SER A 18 0.00 1.75 -15.63
N MET A 19 -0.72 0.65 -15.40
CA MET A 19 -0.49 -0.23 -14.26
C MET A 19 0.90 -0.87 -14.32
N GLU A 20 1.32 -1.35 -15.49
CA GLU A 20 2.63 -1.96 -15.69
C GLU A 20 3.77 -0.94 -15.49
N ARG A 21 3.61 0.27 -16.02
CA ARG A 21 4.60 1.34 -15.83
C ARG A 21 4.77 1.69 -14.35
N ALA A 22 3.67 1.82 -13.63
CA ALA A 22 3.71 2.13 -12.20
C ALA A 22 4.41 1.01 -11.43
N ARG A 23 4.11 -0.24 -11.74
CA ARG A 23 4.75 -1.40 -11.11
C ARG A 23 6.27 -1.37 -11.33
N ASP A 24 6.72 -1.13 -12.56
CA ASP A 24 8.14 -1.11 -12.89
C ASP A 24 8.88 0.00 -12.13
N VAL A 25 8.24 1.15 -11.95
CA VAL A 25 8.84 2.28 -11.22
C VAL A 25 8.85 2.02 -9.71
N PHE A 26 7.73 1.53 -9.16
CA PHE A 26 7.56 1.48 -7.71
C PHE A 26 8.09 0.21 -7.03
N LYS A 27 8.37 -0.86 -7.76
CA LYS A 27 8.80 -2.12 -7.13
C LYS A 27 10.04 -1.97 -6.25
N ASP A 28 11.04 -1.23 -6.71
CA ASP A 28 12.27 -1.01 -5.94
C ASP A 28 12.05 0.01 -4.82
N GLU A 29 11.28 1.06 -5.10
CA GLU A 29 10.92 2.10 -4.13
C GLU A 29 10.14 1.49 -2.95
N MET A 30 9.20 0.59 -3.23
CA MET A 30 8.41 -0.08 -2.19
C MET A 30 9.25 -1.05 -1.38
N GLY A 31 10.22 -1.71 -1.99
CA GLY A 31 11.17 -2.56 -1.26
C GLY A 31 12.00 -1.76 -0.26
N ALA A 32 12.52 -0.61 -0.70
CA ALA A 32 13.27 0.28 0.17
C ALA A 32 12.40 0.84 1.29
N LEU A 33 11.16 1.17 0.99
CA LEU A 33 10.20 1.65 1.97
C LEU A 33 9.86 0.58 3.01
N ALA A 34 9.65 -0.66 2.58
CA ALA A 34 9.41 -1.79 3.49
C ALA A 34 10.55 -1.96 4.50
N ASP A 35 11.79 -1.76 4.06
CA ASP A 35 12.96 -1.83 4.95
C ASP A 35 12.92 -0.76 6.05
N LYS A 36 12.33 0.40 5.78
CA LYS A 36 12.14 1.47 6.76
C LYS A 36 10.98 1.19 7.71
N LEU A 37 9.95 0.50 7.23
CA LEU A 37 8.73 0.26 8.01
C LEU A 37 8.87 -0.92 8.99
N ARG A 38 9.66 -1.94 8.65
CA ARG A 38 9.82 -3.12 9.52
C ARG A 38 10.28 -2.78 10.93
N PRO A 39 11.33 -1.96 11.12
CA PRO A 39 11.76 -1.60 12.49
C PRO A 39 10.69 -0.85 13.28
N LEU A 40 9.72 -0.23 12.60
CA LEU A 40 8.64 0.53 13.23
C LEU A 40 7.43 -0.36 13.58
N GLY A 41 7.45 -1.63 13.20
CA GLY A 41 6.42 -2.59 13.58
C GLY A 41 5.52 -3.07 12.45
N MET A 42 5.85 -2.77 11.18
CA MET A 42 5.16 -3.41 10.06
C MET A 42 5.58 -4.88 10.00
N THR A 43 4.61 -5.80 9.97
CA THR A 43 4.86 -7.23 9.99
C THR A 43 4.66 -7.90 8.63
N ARG A 44 3.85 -7.29 7.75
CA ARG A 44 3.59 -7.83 6.42
C ARG A 44 3.29 -6.69 5.45
N PHE A 45 3.82 -6.80 4.25
CA PHE A 45 3.52 -5.89 3.14
C PHE A 45 3.63 -6.66 1.84
N HIS A 46 2.54 -6.72 1.09
CA HIS A 46 2.57 -7.27 -0.26
C HIS A 46 1.62 -6.51 -1.18
N SER A 47 1.95 -6.55 -2.46
CA SER A 47 1.12 -6.00 -3.53
C SER A 47 0.59 -7.15 -4.36
N SER A 48 -0.66 -7.07 -4.77
CA SER A 48 -1.33 -8.07 -5.58
C SER A 48 -2.02 -7.44 -6.76
N ARG A 49 -1.98 -8.11 -7.91
CA ARG A 49 -2.83 -7.76 -9.02
C ARG A 49 -4.20 -8.40 -8.77
N LEU A 50 -5.23 -7.58 -8.67
CA LEU A 50 -6.57 -8.07 -8.42
C LEU A 50 -7.23 -8.44 -9.74
N PHE A 51 -7.78 -9.65 -9.83
CA PHE A 51 -8.41 -10.14 -11.04
C PHE A 51 -9.94 -10.02 -11.05
N LEU A 52 -10.52 -9.61 -9.92
CA LEU A 52 -11.94 -9.30 -9.81
C LEU A 52 -12.09 -7.91 -9.17
N PRO A 53 -13.05 -7.09 -9.63
CA PRO A 53 -13.96 -7.31 -10.76
C PRO A 53 -13.23 -7.30 -12.11
N GLU A 54 -13.77 -8.10 -13.04
CA GLU A 54 -13.20 -8.20 -14.38
C GLU A 54 -13.29 -6.87 -15.15
N GLY A 55 -12.34 -6.65 -16.04
CA GLY A 55 -12.29 -5.44 -16.87
C GLY A 55 -11.72 -4.22 -16.17
N LYS A 56 -11.23 -4.38 -14.94
CA LYS A 56 -10.58 -3.31 -14.17
C LYS A 56 -9.10 -3.61 -13.98
N PHE A 57 -8.31 -2.56 -13.88
CA PHE A 57 -6.85 -2.65 -13.71
C PHE A 57 -6.51 -2.24 -12.28
N LEU A 58 -6.65 -3.18 -11.36
CA LEU A 58 -6.55 -2.97 -9.91
C LEU A 58 -5.33 -3.62 -9.32
N VAL A 59 -4.66 -2.88 -8.44
CA VAL A 59 -3.62 -3.40 -7.57
C VAL A 59 -4.11 -3.24 -6.12
N GLY A 60 -3.90 -4.27 -5.31
CA GLY A 60 -4.18 -4.21 -3.87
C GLY A 60 -2.88 -4.24 -3.08
N ASN A 61 -2.71 -3.28 -2.18
CA ASN A 61 -1.58 -3.23 -1.27
C ASN A 61 -2.07 -3.60 0.13
N TRP A 62 -1.56 -4.72 0.64
CA TRP A 62 -1.93 -5.25 1.95
C TRP A 62 -0.77 -5.04 2.92
N LEU A 63 -1.07 -4.39 4.04
CA LEU A 63 -0.08 -4.20 5.11
C LEU A 63 -0.67 -4.65 6.44
N GLU A 64 0.19 -5.24 7.27
CA GLU A 64 -0.15 -5.58 8.65
C GLU A 64 0.86 -4.91 9.57
N TYR A 65 0.36 -4.36 10.67
CA TYR A 65 1.14 -3.69 11.70
C TYR A 65 0.91 -4.40 13.03
N ARG A 66 1.96 -4.50 13.83
CA ARG A 66 1.92 -5.20 15.12
C ARG A 66 0.82 -4.66 16.04
N ASP A 67 0.62 -3.36 16.05
CA ASP A 67 -0.35 -2.68 16.91
C ASP A 67 -0.63 -1.26 16.38
N MET A 68 -1.49 -0.51 17.07
CA MET A 68 -1.85 0.84 16.67
C MET A 68 -0.66 1.80 16.72
N ALA A 69 0.22 1.66 17.71
CA ALA A 69 1.41 2.51 17.82
C ALA A 69 2.33 2.31 16.61
N ALA A 70 2.50 1.06 16.17
CA ALA A 70 3.27 0.73 14.96
C ALA A 70 2.61 1.34 13.72
N PHE A 71 1.29 1.23 13.60
CA PHE A 71 0.56 1.85 12.49
C PHE A 71 0.79 3.35 12.44
N GLU A 72 0.66 4.04 13.56
CA GLU A 72 0.84 5.49 13.62
C GLU A 72 2.28 5.92 13.27
N ALA A 73 3.27 5.17 13.74
CA ALA A 73 4.67 5.43 13.40
C ALA A 73 4.93 5.24 11.90
N CYS A 74 4.38 4.17 11.32
CA CYS A 74 4.52 3.88 9.89
C CYS A 74 3.74 4.89 9.03
N ASP A 75 2.59 5.35 9.50
CA ASP A 75 1.75 6.31 8.77
C ASP A 75 2.50 7.62 8.51
N LYS A 76 3.29 8.08 9.46
CA LYS A 76 4.14 9.27 9.27
C LYS A 76 5.13 9.08 8.12
N VAL A 77 5.75 7.90 8.05
CA VAL A 77 6.68 7.56 6.96
C VAL A 77 5.93 7.51 5.63
N TRP A 78 4.73 6.92 5.61
CA TRP A 78 3.89 6.88 4.42
C TRP A 78 3.51 8.27 3.92
N GLN A 79 3.17 9.19 4.83
CA GLN A 79 2.81 10.55 4.46
C GLN A 79 4.00 11.28 3.84
N GLU A 80 5.17 11.19 4.45
CA GLU A 80 6.41 11.78 3.92
C GLU A 80 6.75 11.20 2.55
N GLN A 81 6.68 9.88 2.41
CA GLN A 81 6.99 9.19 1.18
C GLN A 81 5.97 9.53 0.09
N GLY A 82 4.70 9.68 0.46
CA GLY A 82 3.64 10.09 -0.46
C GLY A 82 3.90 11.46 -1.09
N GLU A 83 4.39 12.41 -0.30
CA GLU A 83 4.78 13.73 -0.81
C GLU A 83 5.93 13.63 -1.79
N ILE A 84 6.94 12.82 -1.50
CA ILE A 84 8.08 12.59 -2.37
C ILE A 84 7.62 11.95 -3.69
N PHE A 85 6.75 10.93 -3.61
CA PHE A 85 6.23 10.24 -4.79
C PHE A 85 5.35 11.16 -5.64
N ALA A 86 4.52 12.00 -5.02
CA ALA A 86 3.70 12.97 -5.75
C ALA A 86 4.56 13.95 -6.54
N GLU A 87 5.67 14.37 -5.96
CA GLU A 87 6.60 15.29 -6.61
C GLU A 87 7.38 14.62 -7.75
N LYS A 88 7.90 13.40 -7.51
CA LYS A 88 8.74 12.70 -8.49
C LYS A 88 7.93 11.99 -9.58
N TYR A 89 6.78 11.44 -9.23
CA TYR A 89 6.02 10.51 -10.07
C TYR A 89 4.56 10.88 -10.23
N GLY A 90 4.20 12.14 -9.98
CA GLY A 90 2.81 12.61 -10.08
C GLY A 90 2.16 12.29 -11.42
N HIS A 91 2.93 12.29 -12.49
CA HIS A 91 2.44 11.96 -13.85
C HIS A 91 1.96 10.51 -13.97
N LEU A 92 2.43 9.60 -13.11
CA LEU A 92 1.99 8.19 -13.11
C LEU A 92 0.63 8.01 -12.42
N PHE A 93 0.14 9.02 -11.72
CA PHE A 93 -1.14 8.97 -11.01
C PHE A 93 -2.29 9.64 -11.76
N GLU A 94 -2.08 10.08 -13.00
CA GLU A 94 -3.15 10.64 -13.81
C GLU A 94 -4.19 9.57 -14.12
N GLY A 95 -5.46 9.86 -13.81
CA GLY A 95 -6.56 8.93 -14.01
C GLY A 95 -6.59 7.76 -13.04
N VAL A 96 -5.75 7.79 -12.01
CA VAL A 96 -5.64 6.73 -10.99
C VAL A 96 -6.56 7.05 -9.81
N THR A 97 -7.30 6.04 -9.35
CA THR A 97 -8.15 6.14 -8.16
C THR A 97 -7.55 5.30 -7.04
N VAL A 98 -7.28 5.93 -5.91
CA VAL A 98 -6.71 5.27 -4.72
C VAL A 98 -7.78 5.21 -3.65
N THR A 99 -8.09 4.01 -3.16
CA THR A 99 -9.11 3.79 -2.13
C THR A 99 -8.49 3.05 -0.94
N PRO A 100 -8.18 3.76 0.15
CA PRO A 100 -7.63 3.14 1.34
C PRO A 100 -8.71 2.57 2.26
N HIS A 101 -8.42 1.44 2.89
CA HIS A 101 -9.21 0.85 3.97
C HIS A 101 -8.27 0.52 5.10
N ARG A 102 -8.68 0.81 6.33
CA ARG A 102 -7.91 0.52 7.52
C ARG A 102 -8.80 -0.08 8.58
N GLY A 103 -8.25 -1.02 9.34
CA GLY A 103 -9.02 -1.68 10.38
C GLY A 103 -8.14 -2.39 11.38
N GLN A 104 -8.79 -2.95 12.38
CA GLN A 104 -8.14 -3.79 13.38
C GLN A 104 -8.68 -5.21 13.24
N VAL A 105 -7.82 -6.19 13.42
CA VAL A 105 -8.24 -7.59 13.44
C VAL A 105 -9.06 -7.81 14.70
N THR A 106 -10.31 -8.25 14.53
CA THR A 106 -11.21 -8.54 15.63
C THR A 106 -11.22 -10.04 15.96
N ASP A 107 -11.07 -10.86 14.93
CA ASP A 107 -11.17 -12.31 15.05
C ASP A 107 -10.14 -12.94 14.11
N ASP A 108 -9.35 -13.86 14.61
CA ASP A 108 -8.34 -14.57 13.83
C ASP A 108 -8.67 -16.05 13.82
N TYR A 109 -8.91 -16.59 12.63
CA TYR A 109 -9.31 -17.98 12.43
C TYR A 109 -8.19 -18.84 11.83
N SER A 110 -7.00 -18.30 11.72
CA SER A 110 -5.85 -19.01 11.14
C SER A 110 -5.22 -20.02 12.09
#